data_c2e2cf5194b1194c253b5267c5356838
#
_entry.id   c2e2cf5194b1194c253b5267c5356838
#
_cell.length_a   1.000
_cell.length_b   1.000
_cell.length_c   1.000
_cell.angle_alpha   90.00
_cell.angle_beta   90.00
_cell.angle_gamma   90.00
#
_symmetry.space_group_name_H-M   'P 1'
#
loop_
_entity.id
_entity.type
_entity.pdbx_description
1 polymer ?
#
loop_
_entity_poly.entity_id
_entity_poly.type
_entity_poly.pdbx_seq_one_letter_code
_entity_poly.pdbx_strand_id
1 'polypeptide(L)'
;MTDRDFLNHLLKRGYFKNHSKVIVALSGGLDSMFLFHLLSTYKNELNIELVVAHVNHKQRPESDEEEEALRNLARQTGTPFYVAHFTGRFTEAGARQFRYDFFREVMRETSATALVTAHHADDQVETIFMRLIRGVRLHHLSAIKEKQKFNQGELIRPLLSFYKSDFPEINHFEDVSNQENHYFRNRVRNLYLPQLEKENPEIRKAILEFGKEISDYQTTICELSQTIDVEDLTQFLSFSEETQRVLLQEYLSHFANLNVTREQFREIHHILKTKSQYHHSLKNGYELVKEYNHFQIRKIRPKSDEISSKSVLDYLNQVTYEGYLFSFGIPLEGEDVQKINVSRETSIVLRHREIGDYLIKNGHRKKLRRLFIDLKIPLEKRENVIVIEQFGKICSVLGIEFSDLSKKTKNDIMSTVLY
;
A
#
# COMPACT_ATOMS: atom_id res chain seq x y z
N MET A 1 8.38 -24.76 30.77
CA MET A 1 9.50 -24.20 29.96
C MET A 1 10.31 -23.27 30.84
N THR A 2 11.61 -23.17 30.66
CA THR A 2 12.48 -22.30 31.46
C THR A 2 12.76 -20.97 30.69
N ASP A 3 13.13 -19.90 31.41
CA ASP A 3 13.55 -18.65 30.80
C ASP A 3 14.73 -18.85 29.81
N ARG A 4 15.57 -19.87 30.10
CA ARG A 4 16.70 -20.23 29.26
C ARG A 4 16.27 -20.80 27.89
N ASP A 5 15.17 -21.54 27.86
CA ASP A 5 14.60 -22.07 26.61
C ASP A 5 14.10 -20.95 25.75
N PHE A 6 13.44 -19.93 26.34
CA PHE A 6 13.01 -18.74 25.63
C PHE A 6 14.20 -17.92 25.12
N LEU A 7 15.25 -17.71 25.93
CA LEU A 7 16.46 -17.03 25.48
C LEU A 7 17.09 -17.73 24.28
N ASN A 8 17.22 -19.06 24.35
CA ASN A 8 17.76 -19.85 23.24
C ASN A 8 16.93 -19.69 21.97
N HIS A 9 15.61 -19.62 22.10
CA HIS A 9 14.72 -19.34 20.98
C HIS A 9 14.98 -17.94 20.39
N LEU A 10 15.07 -16.89 21.23
CA LEU A 10 15.34 -15.52 20.79
C LEU A 10 16.67 -15.42 20.03
N LEU A 11 17.71 -16.05 20.55
CA LEU A 11 19.04 -16.08 19.94
C LEU A 11 19.04 -16.85 18.61
N LYS A 12 18.43 -18.04 18.57
CA LYS A 12 18.31 -18.86 17.36
C LYS A 12 17.58 -18.13 16.24
N ARG A 13 16.48 -17.43 16.56
CA ARG A 13 15.70 -16.64 15.59
C ARG A 13 16.39 -15.34 15.19
N GLY A 14 17.38 -14.87 15.98
CA GLY A 14 18.12 -13.65 15.69
C GLY A 14 17.24 -12.41 15.60
N TYR A 15 16.24 -12.31 16.47
CA TYR A 15 15.28 -11.19 16.43
C TYR A 15 15.94 -9.83 16.56
N PHE A 16 17.02 -9.74 17.35
CA PHE A 16 17.65 -8.46 17.71
C PHE A 16 19.01 -8.21 17.07
N LYS A 17 19.44 -9.04 16.11
CA LYS A 17 20.79 -8.91 15.49
C LYS A 17 21.07 -7.51 14.92
N ASN A 18 20.05 -6.83 14.43
CA ASN A 18 20.15 -5.51 13.80
C ASN A 18 19.54 -4.39 14.67
N HIS A 19 19.25 -4.67 15.95
CA HIS A 19 18.52 -3.76 16.82
C HIS A 19 19.28 -3.59 18.14
N SER A 20 19.94 -2.45 18.32
CA SER A 20 20.62 -2.14 19.58
C SER A 20 19.70 -1.51 20.63
N LYS A 21 18.64 -0.82 20.18
CA LYS A 21 17.64 -0.21 21.07
C LYS A 21 16.24 -0.67 20.72
N VAL A 22 15.52 -1.16 21.73
CA VAL A 22 14.26 -1.89 21.56
C VAL A 22 13.20 -1.33 22.49
N ILE A 23 12.02 -1.05 21.98
CA ILE A 23 10.85 -0.66 22.75
C ILE A 23 10.04 -1.90 23.12
N VAL A 24 9.73 -2.07 24.38
CA VAL A 24 8.79 -3.09 24.87
C VAL A 24 7.44 -2.44 25.14
N ALA A 25 6.40 -2.89 24.43
CA ALA A 25 5.03 -2.50 24.71
C ALA A 25 4.56 -3.22 25.97
N LEU A 26 4.44 -2.50 27.08
CA LEU A 26 4.12 -3.07 28.40
C LEU A 26 2.70 -2.67 28.79
N SER A 27 1.78 -3.64 28.83
CA SER A 27 0.37 -3.41 29.23
C SER A 27 0.09 -3.72 30.70
N GLY A 28 1.01 -4.39 31.40
CA GLY A 28 0.83 -4.86 32.76
C GLY A 28 0.26 -6.28 32.91
N GLY A 29 -0.37 -6.81 31.88
CA GLY A 29 -0.86 -8.19 31.88
C GLY A 29 0.27 -9.22 31.75
N LEU A 30 0.00 -10.48 32.17
CA LEU A 30 0.95 -11.59 32.24
C LEU A 30 1.91 -11.66 31.04
N ASP A 31 1.36 -11.66 29.83
CA ASP A 31 2.13 -11.86 28.61
C ASP A 31 3.18 -10.76 28.39
N SER A 32 2.80 -9.50 28.64
CA SER A 32 3.69 -8.34 28.49
C SER A 32 4.71 -8.24 29.63
N MET A 33 4.31 -8.62 30.83
CA MET A 33 5.19 -8.67 31.99
C MET A 33 6.25 -9.75 31.82
N PHE A 34 5.85 -10.93 31.33
CA PHE A 34 6.78 -12.02 31.03
C PHE A 34 7.79 -11.63 29.95
N LEU A 35 7.31 -11.01 28.85
CA LEU A 35 8.21 -10.52 27.81
C LEU A 35 9.21 -9.50 28.36
N PHE A 36 8.74 -8.56 29.18
CA PHE A 36 9.61 -7.55 29.80
C PHE A 36 10.61 -8.19 30.76
N HIS A 37 10.18 -9.14 31.58
CA HIS A 37 11.06 -9.92 32.46
C HIS A 37 12.20 -10.60 31.68
N LEU A 38 11.86 -11.34 30.62
CA LEU A 38 12.86 -12.01 29.76
C LEU A 38 13.86 -11.03 29.15
N LEU A 39 13.36 -9.97 28.53
CA LEU A 39 14.21 -9.00 27.84
C LEU A 39 15.08 -8.21 28.82
N SER A 40 14.56 -7.86 29.99
CA SER A 40 15.33 -7.13 31.02
C SER A 40 16.40 -8.00 31.67
N THR A 41 16.10 -9.28 31.92
CA THR A 41 17.05 -10.25 32.48
C THR A 41 18.22 -10.54 31.52
N TYR A 42 17.91 -10.69 30.22
CA TYR A 42 18.88 -11.14 29.22
C TYR A 42 19.32 -10.02 28.23
N LYS A 43 19.10 -8.75 28.58
CA LYS A 43 19.46 -7.62 27.71
C LYS A 43 20.92 -7.61 27.27
N ASN A 44 21.83 -8.06 28.15
CA ASN A 44 23.26 -8.11 27.86
C ASN A 44 23.58 -9.22 26.85
N GLU A 45 23.03 -10.42 27.01
CA GLU A 45 23.21 -11.56 26.09
C GLU A 45 22.57 -11.27 24.74
N LEU A 46 21.49 -10.51 24.72
CA LEU A 46 20.80 -10.08 23.49
C LEU A 46 21.45 -8.85 22.87
N ASN A 47 22.38 -8.19 23.59
CA ASN A 47 23.04 -6.95 23.17
C ASN A 47 22.06 -5.83 22.81
N ILE A 48 21.06 -5.59 23.70
CA ILE A 48 20.02 -4.60 23.50
C ILE A 48 19.87 -3.63 24.68
N GLU A 49 19.53 -2.39 24.38
CA GLU A 49 19.00 -1.41 25.32
C GLU A 49 17.48 -1.42 25.28
N LEU A 50 16.85 -1.44 26.45
CA LEU A 50 15.39 -1.48 26.55
C LEU A 50 14.81 -0.09 26.84
N VAL A 51 13.65 0.16 26.25
CA VAL A 51 12.76 1.26 26.54
C VAL A 51 11.36 0.69 26.77
N VAL A 52 10.66 1.10 27.80
CA VAL A 52 9.27 0.72 28.04
C VAL A 52 8.33 1.76 27.47
N ALA A 53 7.31 1.32 26.73
CA ALA A 53 6.20 2.14 26.29
C ALA A 53 4.87 1.56 26.81
N HIS A 54 4.17 2.34 27.63
CA HIS A 54 2.89 1.99 28.24
C HIS A 54 1.78 2.93 27.73
N VAL A 55 0.60 2.39 27.48
CA VAL A 55 -0.60 3.19 27.18
C VAL A 55 -1.64 2.94 28.24
N ASN A 56 -1.93 3.97 29.04
CA ASN A 56 -3.00 3.92 30.01
C ASN A 56 -4.30 4.40 29.34
N HIS A 57 -5.27 3.49 29.24
CA HIS A 57 -6.55 3.76 28.59
C HIS A 57 -7.55 4.50 29.49
N LYS A 58 -7.24 4.72 30.79
CA LYS A 58 -8.09 5.42 31.77
C LYS A 58 -9.52 4.89 31.83
N GLN A 59 -9.71 3.56 31.65
CA GLN A 59 -11.04 2.95 31.63
C GLN A 59 -11.55 2.56 33.01
N ARG A 60 -10.66 2.50 34.00
CA ARG A 60 -10.94 2.09 35.36
C ARG A 60 -10.00 2.80 36.35
N PRO A 61 -10.41 3.02 37.61
CA PRO A 61 -9.59 3.72 38.59
C PRO A 61 -8.23 3.06 38.85
N GLU A 62 -8.18 1.74 38.85
CA GLU A 62 -6.99 0.92 39.12
C GLU A 62 -5.89 1.12 38.06
N SER A 63 -6.25 1.62 36.89
CA SER A 63 -5.28 1.82 35.79
C SER A 63 -4.17 2.82 36.13
N ASP A 64 -4.38 3.71 37.07
CA ASP A 64 -3.39 4.69 37.51
C ASP A 64 -2.41 4.07 38.52
N GLU A 65 -2.90 3.19 39.40
CA GLU A 65 -2.08 2.40 40.32
C GLU A 65 -1.20 1.42 39.54
N GLU A 66 -1.77 0.77 38.52
CA GLU A 66 -1.03 -0.11 37.60
C GLU A 66 0.08 0.64 36.86
N GLU A 67 -0.20 1.84 36.34
CA GLU A 67 0.82 2.68 35.69
C GLU A 67 1.97 3.01 36.64
N GLU A 68 1.67 3.43 37.89
CA GLU A 68 2.71 3.78 38.84
C GLU A 68 3.55 2.54 39.25
N ALA A 69 2.93 1.38 39.39
CA ALA A 69 3.65 0.15 39.66
C ALA A 69 4.57 -0.26 38.50
N LEU A 70 4.12 -0.11 37.23
CA LEU A 70 4.95 -0.33 36.05
C LEU A 70 6.10 0.68 35.95
N ARG A 71 5.86 1.93 36.30
CA ARG A 71 6.88 2.97 36.36
C ARG A 71 7.94 2.65 37.41
N ASN A 72 7.54 2.16 38.57
CA ASN A 72 8.45 1.73 39.64
C ASN A 72 9.28 0.51 39.22
N LEU A 73 8.69 -0.46 38.55
CA LEU A 73 9.39 -1.61 37.98
C LEU A 73 10.44 -1.17 36.94
N ALA A 74 10.10 -0.24 36.06
CA ALA A 74 11.03 0.29 35.08
C ALA A 74 12.20 1.03 35.75
N ARG A 75 11.95 1.81 36.81
CA ARG A 75 13.00 2.43 37.64
C ARG A 75 13.94 1.41 38.27
N GLN A 76 13.40 0.34 38.84
CA GLN A 76 14.21 -0.72 39.46
C GLN A 76 15.15 -1.42 38.46
N THR A 77 14.71 -1.59 37.21
CA THR A 77 15.52 -2.20 36.14
C THR A 77 16.40 -1.21 35.38
N GLY A 78 16.35 0.09 35.75
CA GLY A 78 17.07 1.16 35.06
C GLY A 78 16.60 1.38 33.62
N THR A 79 15.32 1.08 33.32
CA THR A 79 14.76 1.15 31.95
C THR A 79 13.97 2.44 31.79
N PRO A 80 14.21 3.26 30.76
CA PRO A 80 13.40 4.43 30.44
C PRO A 80 11.93 4.06 30.23
N PHE A 81 11.00 4.89 30.80
CA PHE A 81 9.57 4.62 30.78
C PHE A 81 8.81 5.77 30.13
N TYR A 82 8.13 5.49 29.03
CA TYR A 82 7.25 6.39 28.29
C TYR A 82 5.81 5.99 28.49
N VAL A 83 4.94 6.97 28.71
CA VAL A 83 3.50 6.74 28.91
C VAL A 83 2.66 7.71 28.12
N ALA A 84 1.55 7.22 27.57
CA ALA A 84 0.51 8.03 26.98
C ALA A 84 -0.85 7.69 27.60
N HIS A 85 -1.70 8.70 27.73
CA HIS A 85 -3.05 8.58 28.26
C HIS A 85 -4.06 8.70 27.13
N PHE A 86 -4.90 7.67 26.95
CA PHE A 86 -5.96 7.74 25.95
C PHE A 86 -7.08 8.66 26.42
N THR A 87 -7.37 9.68 25.64
CA THR A 87 -8.45 10.64 25.89
C THR A 87 -9.49 10.56 24.79
N GLY A 88 -10.75 10.38 25.13
CA GLY A 88 -11.84 10.33 24.16
C GLY A 88 -12.76 9.11 24.29
N ARG A 89 -13.70 8.98 23.35
CA ARG A 89 -14.62 7.83 23.36
C ARG A 89 -13.85 6.54 23.01
N PHE A 90 -13.89 5.59 23.93
CA PHE A 90 -13.20 4.31 23.75
C PHE A 90 -13.88 3.49 22.65
N THR A 91 -13.10 3.13 21.63
CA THR A 91 -13.40 2.08 20.66
C THR A 91 -12.16 1.24 20.47
N GLU A 92 -12.30 -0.07 20.26
CA GLU A 92 -11.15 -0.98 20.09
C GLU A 92 -10.21 -0.51 18.95
N ALA A 93 -10.79 -0.09 17.83
CA ALA A 93 -10.02 0.41 16.68
C ALA A 93 -9.31 1.73 16.99
N GLY A 94 -10.00 2.69 17.67
CA GLY A 94 -9.41 3.98 18.06
C GLY A 94 -8.29 3.82 19.09
N ALA A 95 -8.53 2.99 20.11
CA ALA A 95 -7.52 2.68 21.14
C ALA A 95 -6.29 1.98 20.53
N ARG A 96 -6.52 1.06 19.57
CA ARG A 96 -5.43 0.42 18.82
C ARG A 96 -4.64 1.44 17.99
N GLN A 97 -5.31 2.31 17.25
CA GLN A 97 -4.64 3.34 16.44
C GLN A 97 -3.80 4.26 17.31
N PHE A 98 -4.37 4.80 18.38
CA PHE A 98 -3.68 5.66 19.35
C PHE A 98 -2.42 5.00 19.89
N ARG A 99 -2.52 3.74 20.32
CA ARG A 99 -1.38 2.96 20.84
C ARG A 99 -0.24 2.85 19.84
N TYR A 100 -0.56 2.54 18.57
CA TYR A 100 0.48 2.40 17.55
C TYR A 100 1.06 3.76 17.11
N ASP A 101 0.28 4.84 17.17
CA ASP A 101 0.78 6.20 16.91
C ASP A 101 1.76 6.63 18.00
N PHE A 102 1.41 6.40 19.25
CA PHE A 102 2.30 6.63 20.39
C PHE A 102 3.61 5.81 20.27
N PHE A 103 3.54 4.54 19.92
CA PHE A 103 4.75 3.75 19.70
C PHE A 103 5.64 4.30 18.59
N ARG A 104 5.07 4.84 17.51
CA ARG A 104 5.86 5.50 16.46
C ARG A 104 6.57 6.74 16.98
N GLU A 105 5.91 7.51 17.84
CA GLU A 105 6.46 8.69 18.47
C GLU A 105 7.65 8.32 19.38
N VAL A 106 7.48 7.36 20.28
CA VAL A 106 8.55 6.88 21.16
C VAL A 106 9.72 6.29 20.35
N MET A 107 9.46 5.55 19.25
CA MET A 107 10.53 5.08 18.37
C MET A 107 11.36 6.23 17.79
N ARG A 108 10.70 7.29 17.36
CA ARG A 108 11.37 8.46 16.78
C ARG A 108 12.20 9.21 17.84
N GLU A 109 11.61 9.42 19.02
CA GLU A 109 12.25 10.15 20.12
C GLU A 109 13.48 9.42 20.67
N THR A 110 13.38 8.11 20.82
CA THR A 110 14.46 7.27 21.37
C THR A 110 15.44 6.76 20.33
N SER A 111 15.16 6.94 19.03
CA SER A 111 15.90 6.32 17.92
C SER A 111 15.91 4.78 17.99
N ALA A 112 14.90 4.18 18.63
CA ALA A 112 14.76 2.73 18.67
C ALA A 112 14.36 2.18 17.30
N THR A 113 14.92 1.03 16.94
CA THR A 113 14.71 0.38 15.64
C THR A 113 13.81 -0.83 15.72
N ALA A 114 13.40 -1.25 16.91
CA ALA A 114 12.45 -2.34 17.11
C ALA A 114 11.38 -1.97 18.15
N LEU A 115 10.15 -2.36 17.85
CA LEU A 115 9.03 -2.43 18.79
C LEU A 115 8.72 -3.89 19.05
N VAL A 116 8.66 -4.29 20.31
CA VAL A 116 8.37 -5.68 20.71
C VAL A 116 7.03 -5.75 21.42
N THR A 117 6.20 -6.71 21.03
CA THR A 117 4.88 -6.96 21.64
C THR A 117 4.73 -8.42 22.02
N ALA A 118 3.99 -8.70 23.08
CA ALA A 118 3.85 -10.01 23.71
C ALA A 118 2.73 -10.87 23.08
N HIS A 119 2.49 -10.76 21.77
CA HIS A 119 1.56 -11.67 21.11
C HIS A 119 2.11 -13.11 21.15
N HIS A 120 1.24 -14.06 21.43
CA HIS A 120 1.57 -15.48 21.60
C HIS A 120 0.72 -16.40 20.70
N ALA A 121 0.91 -17.71 20.77
CA ALA A 121 0.26 -18.68 19.90
C ALA A 121 -1.28 -18.61 19.99
N ASP A 122 -1.84 -18.43 21.19
CA ASP A 122 -3.30 -18.29 21.33
C ASP A 122 -3.85 -17.07 20.61
N ASP A 123 -3.13 -15.94 20.58
CA ASP A 123 -3.52 -14.76 19.78
C ASP A 123 -3.55 -15.07 18.29
N GLN A 124 -2.67 -15.93 17.81
CA GLN A 124 -2.68 -16.40 16.43
C GLN A 124 -3.94 -17.23 16.14
N VAL A 125 -4.22 -18.23 17.00
CA VAL A 125 -5.42 -19.06 16.90
C VAL A 125 -6.67 -18.19 16.84
N GLU A 126 -6.82 -17.28 17.80
CA GLU A 126 -7.95 -16.34 17.84
C GLU A 126 -8.07 -15.53 16.55
N THR A 127 -6.95 -14.98 16.08
CA THR A 127 -6.92 -14.12 14.88
C THR A 127 -7.30 -14.90 13.63
N ILE A 128 -6.76 -16.10 13.42
CA ILE A 128 -7.07 -16.94 12.26
C ILE A 128 -8.55 -17.34 12.31
N PHE A 129 -9.04 -17.80 13.47
CA PHE A 129 -10.43 -18.22 13.64
C PHE A 129 -11.42 -17.05 13.44
N MET A 130 -11.13 -15.89 14.02
CA MET A 130 -11.96 -14.68 13.79
C MET A 130 -12.00 -14.28 12.32
N ARG A 131 -10.89 -14.38 11.60
CA ARG A 131 -10.80 -14.09 10.16
C ARG A 131 -11.62 -15.09 9.36
N LEU A 132 -11.56 -16.38 9.71
CA LEU A 132 -12.34 -17.44 9.09
C LEU A 132 -13.85 -17.19 9.24
N ILE A 133 -14.32 -16.92 10.48
CA ILE A 133 -15.75 -16.63 10.75
C ILE A 133 -16.21 -15.39 9.96
N ARG A 134 -15.37 -14.36 9.84
CA ARG A 134 -15.69 -13.15 9.06
C ARG A 134 -15.68 -13.39 7.54
N GLY A 135 -15.31 -14.58 7.09
CA GLY A 135 -15.28 -14.94 5.68
C GLY A 135 -14.28 -14.12 4.86
N VAL A 136 -13.15 -13.72 5.46
CA VAL A 136 -12.09 -13.02 4.72
C VAL A 136 -11.51 -13.93 3.63
N ARG A 137 -10.83 -13.34 2.65
CA ARG A 137 -10.15 -14.11 1.61
C ARG A 137 -8.97 -14.88 2.17
N LEU A 138 -8.60 -15.99 1.51
CA LEU A 138 -7.47 -16.82 1.90
C LEU A 138 -6.19 -16.01 2.13
N HIS A 139 -5.92 -15.01 1.28
CA HIS A 139 -4.78 -14.11 1.42
C HIS A 139 -4.75 -13.34 2.77
N HIS A 140 -5.85 -13.15 3.43
CA HIS A 140 -5.93 -12.50 4.74
C HIS A 140 -6.09 -13.49 5.91
N LEU A 141 -6.12 -14.81 5.64
CA LEU A 141 -6.22 -15.84 6.67
C LEU A 141 -4.87 -16.21 7.29
N SER A 142 -3.75 -15.75 6.71
CA SER A 142 -2.42 -16.05 7.24
C SER A 142 -2.27 -15.63 8.71
N ALA A 143 -1.38 -16.30 9.40
CA ALA A 143 -1.03 -16.02 10.79
C ALA A 143 -0.49 -14.59 11.02
N ILE A 144 -0.38 -14.17 12.27
CA ILE A 144 0.30 -12.94 12.64
C ILE A 144 1.78 -13.10 12.33
N LYS A 145 2.39 -12.16 11.62
CA LYS A 145 3.83 -12.23 11.27
C LYS A 145 4.69 -12.01 12.51
N GLU A 146 5.72 -12.82 12.68
CA GLU A 146 6.72 -12.67 13.75
C GLU A 146 7.45 -11.32 13.64
N LYS A 147 7.82 -10.93 12.43
CA LYS A 147 8.43 -9.63 12.11
C LYS A 147 7.65 -8.93 11.01
N GLN A 148 7.51 -7.63 11.14
CA GLN A 148 6.95 -6.79 10.07
C GLN A 148 7.53 -5.39 10.13
N LYS A 149 7.63 -4.74 8.97
CA LYS A 149 8.05 -3.34 8.91
C LYS A 149 7.12 -2.45 9.74
N PHE A 150 7.69 -1.62 10.57
CA PHE A 150 6.96 -0.65 11.39
C PHE A 150 7.76 0.65 11.51
N ASN A 151 7.20 1.75 10.98
CA ASN A 151 7.88 3.04 10.89
C ASN A 151 9.25 2.89 10.16
N GLN A 152 10.34 3.33 10.79
CA GLN A 152 11.71 3.22 10.29
C GLN A 152 12.42 1.94 10.75
N GLY A 153 11.71 1.05 11.43
CA GLY A 153 12.24 -0.20 11.99
C GLY A 153 11.27 -1.38 11.84
N GLU A 154 11.25 -2.26 12.83
CA GLU A 154 10.48 -3.49 12.82
C GLU A 154 9.57 -3.62 14.05
N LEU A 155 8.41 -4.22 13.87
CA LEU A 155 7.57 -4.75 14.95
C LEU A 155 7.84 -6.25 15.06
N ILE A 156 8.30 -6.68 16.23
CA ILE A 156 8.73 -8.05 16.53
C ILE A 156 7.79 -8.67 17.56
N ARG A 157 7.45 -9.94 17.38
CA ARG A 157 6.58 -10.71 18.27
C ARG A 157 7.25 -12.04 18.61
N PRO A 158 8.15 -12.04 19.56
CA PRO A 158 9.01 -13.21 19.80
C PRO A 158 8.29 -14.37 20.48
N LEU A 159 7.12 -14.15 21.06
CA LEU A 159 6.37 -15.17 21.78
C LEU A 159 5.33 -15.90 20.91
N LEU A 160 5.23 -15.61 19.61
CA LEU A 160 4.21 -16.19 18.73
C LEU A 160 4.26 -17.72 18.59
N SER A 161 5.39 -18.33 18.89
CA SER A 161 5.56 -19.81 18.85
C SER A 161 5.18 -20.52 20.15
N PHE A 162 4.79 -19.77 21.19
CA PHE A 162 4.51 -20.32 22.52
C PHE A 162 3.07 -20.06 22.92
N TYR A 163 2.49 -21.02 23.62
CA TYR A 163 1.17 -20.84 24.24
C TYR A 163 1.28 -20.08 25.55
N LYS A 164 0.20 -19.42 25.96
CA LYS A 164 0.15 -18.73 27.26
C LYS A 164 0.41 -19.70 28.43
N SER A 165 -0.01 -20.93 28.31
CA SER A 165 0.25 -22.00 29.28
C SER A 165 1.74 -22.34 29.46
N ASP A 166 2.60 -21.96 28.52
CA ASP A 166 4.03 -22.17 28.62
C ASP A 166 4.72 -21.13 29.52
N PHE A 167 4.04 -20.01 29.81
CA PHE A 167 4.60 -18.90 30.57
C PHE A 167 4.61 -19.22 32.09
N PRO A 168 5.69 -18.87 32.78
CA PRO A 168 5.71 -19.03 34.25
C PRO A 168 4.76 -18.02 34.91
N GLU A 169 4.29 -18.32 36.08
CA GLU A 169 3.59 -17.36 36.91
C GLU A 169 4.55 -16.27 37.37
N ILE A 170 4.20 -15.05 37.06
CA ILE A 170 4.91 -13.84 37.47
C ILE A 170 3.90 -12.80 37.97
N ASN A 171 4.37 -11.83 38.74
CA ASN A 171 3.52 -10.74 39.19
C ASN A 171 3.00 -9.94 37.98
N HIS A 172 1.69 -9.84 37.86
CA HIS A 172 1.00 -9.13 36.78
C HIS A 172 -0.34 -8.59 37.27
N PHE A 173 -0.95 -7.70 36.49
CA PHE A 173 -2.30 -7.19 36.73
C PHE A 173 -3.32 -7.99 35.92
N GLU A 174 -4.40 -8.39 36.57
CA GLU A 174 -5.51 -9.04 35.89
C GLU A 174 -6.48 -8.01 35.31
N ASP A 175 -6.74 -8.09 34.04
CA ASP A 175 -7.76 -7.28 33.40
C ASP A 175 -9.10 -8.02 33.43
N VAL A 176 -9.99 -7.62 34.33
CA VAL A 176 -11.33 -8.21 34.49
C VAL A 176 -12.14 -8.15 33.20
N SER A 177 -11.90 -7.17 32.34
CA SER A 177 -12.59 -7.05 31.04
C SER A 177 -12.32 -8.22 30.09
N ASN A 178 -11.25 -8.98 30.29
CA ASN A 178 -10.96 -10.21 29.52
C ASN A 178 -11.97 -11.33 29.77
N GLN A 179 -12.67 -11.31 30.90
CA GLN A 179 -13.70 -12.29 31.25
C GLN A 179 -15.07 -11.96 30.64
N GLU A 180 -15.27 -10.72 30.21
CA GLU A 180 -16.52 -10.28 29.61
C GLU A 180 -16.65 -10.78 28.16
N ASN A 181 -17.82 -11.35 27.82
CA ASN A 181 -18.09 -11.85 26.46
C ASN A 181 -18.69 -10.78 25.52
N HIS A 182 -18.57 -9.51 25.86
CA HIS A 182 -19.10 -8.42 25.07
C HIS A 182 -18.38 -8.32 23.69
N TYR A 183 -17.08 -8.39 23.70
CA TYR A 183 -16.28 -8.31 22.48
C TYR A 183 -16.19 -9.66 21.75
N PHE A 184 -16.16 -9.61 20.41
CA PHE A 184 -16.08 -10.83 19.60
C PHE A 184 -14.84 -11.68 19.90
N ARG A 185 -13.71 -11.05 20.15
CA ARG A 185 -12.47 -11.74 20.50
C ARG A 185 -12.62 -12.51 21.81
N ASN A 186 -13.24 -11.92 22.81
CA ASN A 186 -13.48 -12.57 24.10
C ASN A 186 -14.44 -13.76 23.94
N ARG A 187 -15.49 -13.64 23.09
CA ARG A 187 -16.35 -14.80 22.80
C ARG A 187 -15.59 -15.94 22.11
N VAL A 188 -14.68 -15.62 21.18
CA VAL A 188 -13.83 -16.63 20.55
C VAL A 188 -12.99 -17.36 21.60
N ARG A 189 -12.31 -16.61 22.47
CA ARG A 189 -11.44 -17.12 23.52
C ARG A 189 -12.20 -17.94 24.57
N ASN A 190 -13.30 -17.39 25.09
CA ASN A 190 -13.96 -17.90 26.27
C ASN A 190 -15.09 -18.91 25.96
N LEU A 191 -15.68 -18.87 24.75
CA LEU A 191 -16.83 -19.69 24.40
C LEU A 191 -16.54 -20.64 23.22
N TYR A 192 -16.10 -20.09 22.07
CA TYR A 192 -16.07 -20.90 20.85
C TYR A 192 -14.91 -21.87 20.82
N LEU A 193 -13.69 -21.42 21.12
CA LEU A 193 -12.53 -22.32 21.16
C LEU A 193 -12.68 -23.41 22.21
N PRO A 194 -13.10 -23.14 23.48
CA PRO A 194 -13.33 -24.20 24.45
C PRO A 194 -14.43 -25.21 24.06
N GLN A 195 -15.43 -24.81 23.29
CA GLN A 195 -16.40 -25.75 22.75
C GLN A 195 -15.82 -26.65 21.66
N LEU A 196 -15.01 -26.08 20.77
CA LEU A 196 -14.34 -26.84 19.72
C LEU A 196 -13.28 -27.80 20.29
N GLU A 197 -12.63 -27.45 21.38
CA GLU A 197 -11.68 -28.32 22.08
C GLU A 197 -12.32 -29.59 22.66
N LYS A 198 -13.63 -29.55 22.95
CA LYS A 198 -14.38 -30.75 23.35
C LYS A 198 -14.57 -31.75 22.20
N GLU A 199 -14.68 -31.24 20.97
CA GLU A 199 -14.79 -32.06 19.77
C GLU A 199 -13.41 -32.53 19.28
N ASN A 200 -12.41 -31.64 19.36
CA ASN A 200 -11.03 -31.93 18.97
C ASN A 200 -10.06 -31.23 19.94
N PRO A 201 -9.45 -31.96 20.89
CA PRO A 201 -8.49 -31.39 21.85
C PRO A 201 -7.29 -30.68 21.18
N GLU A 202 -6.92 -31.08 19.96
CA GLU A 202 -5.82 -30.49 19.19
C GLU A 202 -6.25 -29.33 18.26
N ILE A 203 -7.48 -28.80 18.39
CA ILE A 203 -8.03 -27.81 17.47
C ILE A 203 -7.17 -26.53 17.37
N ARG A 204 -6.58 -26.07 18.48
CA ARG A 204 -5.70 -24.90 18.48
C ARG A 204 -4.48 -25.14 17.61
N LYS A 205 -3.87 -26.30 17.75
CA LYS A 205 -2.72 -26.72 16.95
C LYS A 205 -3.09 -26.84 15.48
N ALA A 206 -4.22 -27.47 15.16
CA ALA A 206 -4.72 -27.59 13.80
C ALA A 206 -4.95 -26.22 13.14
N ILE A 207 -5.51 -25.24 13.88
CA ILE A 207 -5.71 -23.87 13.37
C ILE A 207 -4.35 -23.19 13.10
N LEU A 208 -3.35 -23.38 13.96
CA LEU A 208 -2.01 -22.81 13.75
C LEU A 208 -1.32 -23.43 12.54
N GLU A 209 -1.37 -24.76 12.39
CA GLU A 209 -0.82 -25.47 11.24
C GLU A 209 -1.47 -25.00 9.95
N PHE A 210 -2.79 -24.89 9.91
CA PHE A 210 -3.54 -24.36 8.79
C PHE A 210 -3.10 -22.92 8.44
N GLY A 211 -2.96 -22.04 9.44
CA GLY A 211 -2.47 -20.68 9.23
C GLY A 211 -1.04 -20.63 8.70
N LYS A 212 -0.19 -21.57 9.12
CA LYS A 212 1.19 -21.71 8.62
C LYS A 212 1.21 -22.19 7.18
N GLU A 213 0.46 -23.22 6.83
CA GLU A 213 0.35 -23.70 5.44
C GLU A 213 -0.11 -22.59 4.49
N ILE A 214 -1.12 -21.80 4.89
CA ILE A 214 -1.55 -20.64 4.11
C ILE A 214 -0.41 -19.65 3.90
N SER A 215 0.39 -19.38 4.95
CA SER A 215 1.54 -18.46 4.85
C SER A 215 2.62 -19.01 3.92
N ASP A 216 2.88 -20.31 3.95
CA ASP A 216 3.84 -20.98 3.09
C ASP A 216 3.38 -20.91 1.61
N TYR A 217 2.10 -21.19 1.33
CA TYR A 217 1.53 -21.01 -0.02
C TYR A 217 1.64 -19.56 -0.51
N GLN A 218 1.36 -18.58 0.36
CA GLN A 218 1.48 -17.16 0.00
C GLN A 218 2.92 -16.78 -0.34
N THR A 219 3.88 -17.23 0.45
CA THR A 219 5.31 -16.99 0.19
C THR A 219 5.72 -17.57 -1.16
N THR A 220 5.33 -18.83 -1.42
CA THR A 220 5.62 -19.51 -2.68
C THR A 220 4.99 -18.78 -3.88
N ILE A 221 3.74 -18.34 -3.76
CA ILE A 221 3.08 -17.58 -4.82
C ILE A 221 3.80 -16.25 -5.06
N CYS A 222 4.18 -15.53 -3.99
CA CYS A 222 4.92 -14.29 -4.10
C CYS A 222 6.26 -14.49 -4.83
N GLU A 223 7.02 -15.53 -4.49
CA GLU A 223 8.28 -15.87 -5.15
C GLU A 223 8.09 -16.21 -6.63
N LEU A 224 7.13 -17.06 -6.95
CA LEU A 224 6.84 -17.46 -8.33
C LEU A 224 6.32 -16.28 -9.18
N SER A 225 5.53 -15.38 -8.59
CA SER A 225 4.98 -14.23 -9.30
C SER A 225 6.02 -13.18 -9.66
N GLN A 226 7.18 -13.15 -9.01
CA GLN A 226 8.28 -12.22 -9.35
C GLN A 226 8.83 -12.40 -10.76
N THR A 227 8.66 -13.57 -11.34
CA THR A 227 9.11 -13.88 -12.72
C THR A 227 8.04 -13.60 -13.77
N ILE A 228 6.85 -13.19 -13.36
CA ILE A 228 5.69 -12.96 -14.21
C ILE A 228 5.38 -11.48 -14.24
N ASP A 229 5.39 -10.89 -15.43
CA ASP A 229 4.85 -9.53 -15.61
C ASP A 229 3.32 -9.61 -15.62
N VAL A 230 2.74 -9.43 -14.44
CA VAL A 230 1.28 -9.45 -14.25
C VAL A 230 0.59 -8.30 -14.99
N GLU A 231 1.29 -7.19 -15.21
CA GLU A 231 0.78 -6.01 -15.90
C GLU A 231 0.70 -6.20 -17.43
N ASP A 232 1.48 -7.15 -18.02
CA ASP A 232 1.31 -7.59 -19.41
C ASP A 232 0.08 -8.50 -19.55
N LEU A 233 -0.99 -7.94 -20.11
CA LEU A 233 -2.23 -8.68 -20.34
C LEU A 233 -2.08 -9.90 -21.27
N THR A 234 -1.14 -9.89 -22.19
CA THR A 234 -0.90 -11.03 -23.08
C THR A 234 -0.42 -12.22 -22.25
N GLN A 235 0.55 -12.00 -21.38
CA GLN A 235 1.05 -13.02 -20.46
C GLN A 235 -0.01 -13.38 -19.42
N PHE A 236 -0.65 -12.41 -18.79
CA PHE A 236 -1.66 -12.63 -17.75
C PHE A 236 -2.84 -13.47 -18.27
N LEU A 237 -3.38 -13.15 -19.43
CA LEU A 237 -4.53 -13.86 -20.02
C LEU A 237 -4.18 -15.22 -20.63
N SER A 238 -2.89 -15.55 -20.79
CA SER A 238 -2.46 -16.88 -21.22
C SER A 238 -2.61 -17.95 -20.14
N PHE A 239 -2.70 -17.55 -18.87
CA PHE A 239 -2.90 -18.46 -17.74
C PHE A 239 -4.36 -18.90 -17.59
N SER A 240 -4.58 -19.99 -16.87
CA SER A 240 -5.93 -20.42 -16.46
C SER A 240 -6.61 -19.37 -15.58
N GLU A 241 -7.93 -19.37 -15.54
CA GLU A 241 -8.70 -18.40 -14.71
C GLU A 241 -8.34 -18.48 -13.23
N GLU A 242 -8.01 -19.68 -12.72
CA GLU A 242 -7.56 -19.91 -11.35
C GLU A 242 -6.24 -19.18 -11.11
N THR A 243 -5.27 -19.36 -12.00
CA THR A 243 -3.96 -18.70 -11.93
C THR A 243 -4.10 -17.19 -12.07
N GLN A 244 -4.92 -16.70 -13.01
CA GLN A 244 -5.21 -15.25 -13.13
C GLN A 244 -5.75 -14.67 -11.83
N ARG A 245 -6.68 -15.37 -11.15
CA ARG A 245 -7.23 -14.90 -9.87
C ARG A 245 -6.19 -14.85 -8.77
N VAL A 246 -5.29 -15.81 -8.72
CA VAL A 246 -4.20 -15.85 -7.73
C VAL A 246 -3.18 -14.74 -7.99
N LEU A 247 -2.71 -14.61 -9.24
CA LEU A 247 -1.75 -13.55 -9.63
C LEU A 247 -2.33 -12.15 -9.40
N LEU A 248 -3.59 -11.92 -9.79
CA LEU A 248 -4.26 -10.65 -9.55
C LEU A 248 -4.41 -10.35 -8.06
N GLN A 249 -4.71 -11.36 -7.23
CA GLN A 249 -4.81 -11.19 -5.79
C GLN A 249 -3.45 -10.82 -5.18
N GLU A 250 -2.38 -11.47 -5.63
CA GLU A 250 -1.01 -11.16 -5.19
C GLU A 250 -0.61 -9.74 -5.62
N TYR A 251 -0.82 -9.40 -6.88
CA TYR A 251 -0.56 -8.05 -7.40
C TYR A 251 -1.29 -6.97 -6.59
N LEU A 252 -2.58 -7.17 -6.30
CA LEU A 252 -3.39 -6.22 -5.51
C LEU A 252 -2.88 -6.07 -4.07
N SER A 253 -2.20 -7.07 -3.51
CA SER A 253 -1.68 -7.05 -2.15
C SER A 253 -0.51 -6.07 -1.96
N HIS A 254 0.18 -5.70 -3.02
CA HIS A 254 1.31 -4.76 -2.98
C HIS A 254 0.87 -3.31 -2.76
N PHE A 255 -0.41 -2.99 -2.96
CA PHE A 255 -0.92 -1.63 -2.81
C PHE A 255 -1.42 -1.38 -1.38
N ALA A 256 -0.68 -0.60 -0.63
CA ALA A 256 -1.00 -0.27 0.75
C ALA A 256 -2.40 0.36 0.86
N ASN A 257 -3.21 -0.13 1.79
CA ASN A 257 -4.58 0.33 2.04
C ASN A 257 -5.60 0.08 0.91
N LEU A 258 -5.23 -0.62 -0.17
CA LEU A 258 -6.17 -1.00 -1.22
C LEU A 258 -6.96 -2.26 -0.80
N ASN A 259 -8.00 -2.06 0.01
CA ASN A 259 -8.88 -3.14 0.43
C ASN A 259 -9.98 -3.38 -0.60
N VAL A 260 -9.76 -4.33 -1.50
CA VAL A 260 -10.70 -4.70 -2.57
C VAL A 260 -11.70 -5.74 -2.07
N THR A 261 -13.00 -5.45 -2.18
CA THR A 261 -14.06 -6.42 -1.84
C THR A 261 -14.10 -7.58 -2.84
N ARG A 262 -14.83 -8.67 -2.52
CA ARG A 262 -15.01 -9.80 -3.46
C ARG A 262 -15.65 -9.37 -4.76
N GLU A 263 -16.60 -8.46 -4.71
CA GLU A 263 -17.32 -7.94 -5.88
C GLU A 263 -16.40 -7.08 -6.75
N GLN A 264 -15.70 -6.13 -6.13
CA GLN A 264 -14.72 -5.30 -6.83
C GLN A 264 -13.61 -6.14 -7.49
N PHE A 265 -13.15 -7.18 -6.83
CA PHE A 265 -12.16 -8.09 -7.41
C PHE A 265 -12.69 -8.80 -8.67
N ARG A 266 -13.94 -9.30 -8.61
CA ARG A 266 -14.59 -9.92 -9.78
C ARG A 266 -14.76 -8.92 -10.92
N GLU A 267 -15.12 -7.69 -10.59
CA GLU A 267 -15.26 -6.61 -11.55
C GLU A 267 -13.92 -6.27 -12.22
N ILE A 268 -12.84 -6.10 -11.43
CA ILE A 268 -11.48 -5.89 -11.96
C ILE A 268 -11.10 -7.02 -12.91
N HIS A 269 -11.22 -8.28 -12.48
CA HIS A 269 -10.90 -9.44 -13.32
C HIS A 269 -11.74 -9.48 -14.61
N HIS A 270 -13.03 -9.14 -14.55
CA HIS A 270 -13.90 -9.02 -15.71
C HIS A 270 -13.45 -7.92 -16.67
N ILE A 271 -13.10 -6.74 -16.15
CA ILE A 271 -12.56 -5.61 -16.92
C ILE A 271 -11.30 -6.04 -17.68
N LEU A 272 -10.38 -6.72 -17.00
CA LEU A 272 -9.14 -7.19 -17.61
C LEU A 272 -9.39 -8.15 -18.79
N LYS A 273 -10.45 -8.96 -18.74
CA LYS A 273 -10.80 -9.91 -19.80
C LYS A 273 -11.57 -9.27 -20.96
N THR A 274 -12.43 -8.28 -20.71
CA THR A 274 -13.48 -7.89 -21.67
C THR A 274 -13.30 -6.50 -22.27
N LYS A 275 -12.64 -5.57 -21.58
CA LYS A 275 -12.50 -4.19 -22.05
C LYS A 275 -11.16 -4.02 -22.77
N SER A 276 -11.14 -3.25 -23.85
CA SER A 276 -9.89 -2.94 -24.57
C SER A 276 -9.11 -1.79 -23.92
N GLN A 277 -9.82 -0.77 -23.47
CA GLN A 277 -9.29 0.37 -22.69
C GLN A 277 -10.32 0.73 -21.64
N TYR A 278 -9.88 0.90 -20.39
CA TYR A 278 -10.80 1.21 -19.31
C TYR A 278 -10.08 1.87 -18.13
N HIS A 279 -10.72 2.86 -17.54
CA HIS A 279 -10.32 3.46 -16.28
C HIS A 279 -11.39 3.14 -15.25
N HIS A 280 -10.98 2.58 -14.12
CA HIS A 280 -11.87 2.22 -13.02
C HIS A 280 -11.35 2.80 -11.72
N SER A 281 -12.12 3.70 -11.12
CA SER A 281 -11.78 4.28 -9.82
C SER A 281 -11.91 3.22 -8.72
N LEU A 282 -10.87 3.08 -7.92
CA LEU A 282 -10.80 2.19 -6.77
C LEU A 282 -10.84 3.00 -5.46
N LYS A 283 -10.92 2.30 -4.34
CA LYS A 283 -10.89 2.96 -3.03
C LYS A 283 -9.55 3.61 -2.72
N ASN A 284 -9.56 4.57 -1.78
CA ASN A 284 -8.36 5.23 -1.23
C ASN A 284 -7.48 5.93 -2.26
N GLY A 285 -8.12 6.49 -3.30
CA GLY A 285 -7.43 7.28 -4.31
C GLY A 285 -6.61 6.46 -5.30
N TYR A 286 -6.92 5.17 -5.44
CA TYR A 286 -6.37 4.33 -6.49
C TYR A 286 -7.29 4.27 -7.70
N GLU A 287 -6.72 3.98 -8.86
CA GLU A 287 -7.43 3.65 -10.10
C GLU A 287 -6.78 2.46 -10.81
N LEU A 288 -7.60 1.64 -11.44
CA LEU A 288 -7.18 0.66 -12.44
C LEU A 288 -7.18 1.34 -13.80
N VAL A 289 -6.05 1.33 -14.44
CA VAL A 289 -5.88 1.78 -15.83
C VAL A 289 -5.59 0.57 -16.69
N LYS A 290 -6.43 0.33 -17.69
CA LYS A 290 -6.22 -0.73 -18.68
C LYS A 290 -6.07 -0.12 -20.07
N GLU A 291 -4.96 -0.42 -20.70
CA GLU A 291 -4.62 0.05 -22.05
C GLU A 291 -4.18 -1.13 -22.92
N TYR A 292 -5.04 -1.51 -23.89
CA TYR A 292 -4.80 -2.62 -24.83
C TYR A 292 -4.21 -3.88 -24.18
N ASN A 293 -2.87 -4.02 -24.18
CA ASN A 293 -2.14 -5.19 -23.71
C ASN A 293 -1.48 -4.98 -22.34
N HIS A 294 -1.78 -3.88 -21.65
CA HIS A 294 -1.19 -3.56 -20.37
C HIS A 294 -2.24 -3.06 -19.39
N PHE A 295 -2.07 -3.35 -18.11
CA PHE A 295 -2.84 -2.72 -17.06
C PHE A 295 -1.97 -2.38 -15.86
N GLN A 296 -2.38 -1.38 -15.10
CA GLN A 296 -1.71 -1.02 -13.86
C GLN A 296 -2.71 -0.45 -12.85
N ILE A 297 -2.36 -0.58 -11.58
CA ILE A 297 -3.02 0.15 -10.50
C ILE A 297 -2.11 1.27 -10.05
N ARG A 298 -2.64 2.48 -10.01
CA ARG A 298 -1.87 3.65 -9.58
C ARG A 298 -2.71 4.58 -8.70
N LYS A 299 -2.04 5.47 -7.99
CA LYS A 299 -2.73 6.56 -7.30
C LYS A 299 -3.26 7.57 -8.31
N ILE A 300 -4.51 8.00 -8.12
CA ILE A 300 -5.11 9.09 -8.89
C ILE A 300 -4.24 10.33 -8.66
N ARG A 301 -3.65 10.83 -9.74
CA ARG A 301 -2.97 12.13 -9.70
C ARG A 301 -4.06 13.19 -9.59
N PRO A 302 -3.97 14.15 -8.65
CA PRO A 302 -4.85 15.31 -8.69
C PRO A 302 -4.69 15.93 -10.08
N LYS A 303 -5.80 16.15 -10.79
CA LYS A 303 -5.75 16.99 -11.99
C LYS A 303 -5.19 18.31 -11.50
N SER A 304 -4.05 18.72 -12.05
CA SER A 304 -3.63 20.09 -11.90
C SER A 304 -4.75 20.93 -12.52
N ASP A 305 -5.33 21.83 -11.74
CA ASP A 305 -6.27 22.85 -12.21
C ASP A 305 -5.56 23.89 -13.11
N GLU A 306 -4.51 23.49 -13.81
CA GLU A 306 -3.93 24.29 -14.86
C GLU A 306 -4.98 24.32 -15.97
N ILE A 307 -5.74 25.41 -15.94
CA ILE A 307 -6.58 25.89 -17.04
C ILE A 307 -5.76 25.67 -18.30
N SER A 308 -6.26 24.88 -19.23
CA SER A 308 -5.60 24.65 -20.53
C SER A 308 -5.42 26.01 -21.23
N SER A 309 -4.30 26.64 -20.93
CA SER A 309 -3.95 27.94 -21.52
C SER A 309 -3.68 27.71 -22.99
N LYS A 310 -4.50 28.30 -23.85
CA LYS A 310 -4.17 28.40 -25.27
C LYS A 310 -3.00 29.37 -25.40
N SER A 311 -1.97 28.99 -26.14
CA SER A 311 -0.85 29.84 -26.45
C SER A 311 -0.95 30.27 -27.91
N VAL A 312 -0.72 31.53 -28.18
CA VAL A 312 -0.72 32.10 -29.53
C VAL A 312 0.72 32.37 -29.98
N LEU A 313 1.06 31.87 -31.15
CA LEU A 313 2.38 32.04 -31.74
C LEU A 313 2.29 32.83 -33.05
N ASP A 314 2.82 34.01 -33.00
CA ASP A 314 2.87 34.93 -34.16
C ASP A 314 4.08 34.65 -35.07
N TYR A 315 3.99 35.11 -36.32
CA TYR A 315 5.08 34.98 -37.27
C TYR A 315 6.34 35.73 -36.77
N LEU A 316 7.50 35.13 -36.94
CA LEU A 316 8.82 35.55 -36.45
C LEU A 316 8.93 35.54 -34.90
N ASN A 317 8.14 34.70 -34.24
CA ASN A 317 8.22 34.51 -32.78
C ASN A 317 8.51 33.07 -32.41
N GLN A 318 8.88 32.90 -31.12
CA GLN A 318 9.06 31.62 -30.47
C GLN A 318 8.27 31.59 -29.15
N VAL A 319 7.76 30.44 -28.80
CA VAL A 319 7.05 30.22 -27.51
C VAL A 319 7.34 28.84 -26.97
N THR A 320 7.53 28.76 -25.67
CA THR A 320 7.56 27.48 -24.97
C THR A 320 6.17 27.16 -24.45
N TYR A 321 5.64 26.00 -24.84
CA TYR A 321 4.33 25.52 -24.42
C TYR A 321 4.42 24.05 -24.02
N GLU A 322 4.02 23.71 -22.81
CA GLU A 322 4.08 22.34 -22.26
C GLU A 322 5.47 21.67 -22.39
N GLY A 323 6.53 22.44 -22.20
CA GLY A 323 7.92 21.93 -22.28
C GLY A 323 8.48 21.79 -23.70
N TYR A 324 7.70 22.14 -24.74
CA TYR A 324 8.15 22.12 -26.12
C TYR A 324 8.40 23.56 -26.62
N LEU A 325 9.49 23.76 -27.34
CA LEU A 325 9.76 25.05 -28.01
C LEU A 325 9.16 25.06 -29.41
N PHE A 326 8.27 25.99 -29.64
CA PHE A 326 7.66 26.23 -30.93
C PHE A 326 8.23 27.50 -31.58
N SER A 327 8.52 27.43 -32.84
CA SER A 327 9.05 28.58 -33.63
C SER A 327 8.29 28.74 -34.93
N PHE A 328 7.87 29.96 -35.24
CA PHE A 328 7.14 30.27 -36.45
C PHE A 328 7.90 31.29 -37.30
N GLY A 329 8.41 30.84 -38.45
CA GLY A 329 9.19 31.68 -39.36
C GLY A 329 10.68 31.85 -38.98
N ILE A 330 11.11 31.39 -37.82
CA ILE A 330 12.51 31.37 -37.40
C ILE A 330 13.01 29.93 -37.44
N PRO A 331 14.09 29.64 -38.19
CA PRO A 331 14.65 28.29 -38.24
C PRO A 331 15.12 27.80 -36.87
N LEU A 332 14.84 26.54 -36.55
CA LEU A 332 15.45 25.84 -35.44
C LEU A 332 16.33 24.73 -35.99
N GLU A 333 17.51 24.57 -35.40
CA GLU A 333 18.45 23.52 -35.73
C GLU A 333 18.45 22.43 -34.63
N GLY A 334 18.46 21.17 -35.02
CA GLY A 334 18.45 20.02 -34.12
C GLY A 334 17.98 18.76 -34.83
N GLU A 335 18.42 17.59 -34.34
CA GLU A 335 18.05 16.29 -34.93
C GLU A 335 16.59 15.94 -34.70
N ASP A 336 15.95 16.45 -33.63
CA ASP A 336 14.58 16.14 -33.24
C ASP A 336 13.57 17.20 -33.68
N VAL A 337 13.94 18.10 -34.61
CA VAL A 337 13.08 19.16 -35.06
C VAL A 337 12.04 18.65 -36.05
N GLN A 338 10.76 18.70 -35.67
CA GLN A 338 9.64 18.44 -36.58
C GLN A 338 9.23 19.72 -37.29
N LYS A 339 8.96 19.64 -38.59
CA LYS A 339 8.62 20.78 -39.47
C LYS A 339 7.26 20.58 -40.09
N ILE A 340 6.39 21.58 -39.97
CA ILE A 340 5.07 21.60 -40.63
C ILE A 340 4.94 22.88 -41.45
N ASN A 341 4.22 22.81 -42.57
CA ASN A 341 3.94 23.96 -43.41
C ASN A 341 2.66 24.66 -42.93
N VAL A 342 2.71 25.96 -42.73
CA VAL A 342 1.61 26.81 -42.26
C VAL A 342 1.64 28.15 -43.01
N SER A 343 0.52 28.87 -43.06
CA SER A 343 0.42 30.19 -43.69
C SER A 343 1.05 31.29 -42.83
N ARG A 344 1.66 32.29 -43.45
CA ARG A 344 2.15 33.50 -42.75
C ARG A 344 1.04 34.47 -42.35
N GLU A 345 -0.16 34.28 -42.88
CA GLU A 345 -1.22 35.30 -42.81
C GLU A 345 -1.89 35.38 -41.44
N THR A 346 -1.71 34.37 -40.61
CA THR A 346 -2.40 34.29 -39.33
C THR A 346 -1.54 33.58 -38.30
N SER A 347 -1.68 33.97 -37.05
CA SER A 347 -1.05 33.34 -35.90
C SER A 347 -1.47 31.88 -35.77
N ILE A 348 -0.64 31.12 -35.11
CA ILE A 348 -0.87 29.72 -34.75
C ILE A 348 -1.39 29.65 -33.31
N VAL A 349 -2.36 28.78 -33.05
CA VAL A 349 -2.86 28.52 -31.73
C VAL A 349 -2.38 27.13 -31.30
N LEU A 350 -1.67 27.07 -30.17
CA LEU A 350 -1.26 25.89 -29.50
C LEU A 350 -2.22 25.61 -28.32
N ARG A 351 -2.83 24.45 -28.28
CA ARG A 351 -3.79 24.09 -27.24
C ARG A 351 -3.90 22.59 -27.07
N HIS A 352 -4.45 22.15 -25.97
CA HIS A 352 -4.89 20.75 -25.86
C HIS A 352 -6.11 20.50 -26.76
N ARG A 353 -6.30 19.21 -27.09
CA ARG A 353 -7.45 18.77 -27.86
C ARG A 353 -8.77 19.10 -27.17
N GLU A 354 -9.79 19.39 -27.94
CA GLU A 354 -11.18 19.59 -27.50
C GLU A 354 -12.11 18.50 -28.06
N ILE A 355 -13.29 18.37 -27.43
CA ILE A 355 -14.31 17.41 -27.91
C ILE A 355 -14.82 17.92 -29.26
N GLY A 356 -14.77 17.06 -30.29
CA GLY A 356 -15.20 17.42 -31.63
C GLY A 356 -14.07 17.69 -32.62
N ASP A 357 -12.82 17.83 -32.13
CA ASP A 357 -11.65 18.05 -32.99
C ASP A 357 -11.48 16.98 -34.06
N TYR A 358 -11.05 17.44 -35.24
CA TYR A 358 -10.79 16.59 -36.41
C TYR A 358 -9.59 17.08 -37.24
N LEU A 359 -8.92 16.14 -37.88
CA LEU A 359 -7.91 16.37 -38.89
C LEU A 359 -8.51 16.17 -40.29
N ILE A 360 -7.97 16.85 -41.30
CA ILE A 360 -8.23 16.54 -42.71
C ILE A 360 -7.14 15.59 -43.19
N LYS A 361 -7.53 14.40 -43.61
CA LYS A 361 -6.62 13.36 -44.11
C LYS A 361 -7.22 12.71 -45.37
N ASN A 362 -6.44 12.68 -46.47
CA ASN A 362 -6.89 12.19 -47.78
C ASN A 362 -8.19 12.87 -48.25
N GLY A 363 -8.31 14.19 -47.99
CA GLY A 363 -9.48 14.99 -48.36
C GLY A 363 -10.70 14.81 -47.44
N HIS A 364 -10.64 13.96 -46.43
CA HIS A 364 -11.76 13.67 -45.55
C HIS A 364 -11.51 14.12 -44.09
N ARG A 365 -12.59 14.49 -43.39
CA ARG A 365 -12.55 14.86 -41.98
C ARG A 365 -12.45 13.55 -41.14
N LYS A 366 -11.37 13.38 -40.38
CA LYS A 366 -11.18 12.30 -39.46
C LYS A 366 -11.18 12.84 -38.02
N LYS A 367 -12.16 12.47 -37.19
CA LYS A 367 -12.22 12.88 -35.79
C LYS A 367 -10.98 12.42 -35.03
N LEU A 368 -10.34 13.26 -34.22
CA LEU A 368 -9.14 12.91 -33.45
C LEU A 368 -9.38 11.68 -32.54
N ARG A 369 -10.56 11.60 -31.91
CA ARG A 369 -10.93 10.42 -31.12
C ARG A 369 -10.75 9.11 -31.90
N ARG A 370 -11.18 9.07 -33.16
CA ARG A 370 -11.07 7.87 -34.01
C ARG A 370 -9.64 7.62 -34.46
N LEU A 371 -8.93 8.69 -34.81
CA LEU A 371 -7.51 8.63 -35.15
C LEU A 371 -6.69 8.00 -34.00
N PHE A 372 -6.91 8.45 -32.77
CA PHE A 372 -6.19 7.91 -31.62
C PHE A 372 -6.52 6.45 -31.31
N ILE A 373 -7.75 6.02 -31.58
CA ILE A 373 -8.13 4.59 -31.46
C ILE A 373 -7.41 3.76 -32.53
N ASP A 374 -7.41 4.23 -33.77
CA ASP A 374 -6.78 3.51 -34.90
C ASP A 374 -5.26 3.40 -34.71
N LEU A 375 -4.62 4.44 -34.16
CA LEU A 375 -3.18 4.48 -33.87
C LEU A 375 -2.83 3.87 -32.49
N LYS A 376 -3.81 3.32 -31.78
CA LYS A 376 -3.64 2.72 -30.44
C LYS A 376 -2.96 3.66 -29.42
N ILE A 377 -3.20 4.98 -29.52
CA ILE A 377 -2.67 5.96 -28.58
C ILE A 377 -3.29 5.71 -27.19
N PRO A 378 -2.50 5.62 -26.10
CA PRO A 378 -3.00 5.48 -24.75
C PRO A 378 -3.93 6.61 -24.32
N LEU A 379 -4.93 6.33 -23.48
CA LEU A 379 -5.97 7.31 -23.13
C LEU A 379 -5.38 8.56 -22.45
N GLU A 380 -4.40 8.36 -21.56
CA GLU A 380 -3.71 9.45 -20.86
C GLU A 380 -2.99 10.40 -21.85
N LYS A 381 -2.30 9.82 -22.84
CA LYS A 381 -1.64 10.62 -23.88
C LYS A 381 -2.65 11.40 -24.74
N ARG A 382 -3.86 10.85 -24.92
CA ARG A 382 -4.91 11.53 -25.72
C ARG A 382 -5.44 12.80 -25.06
N GLU A 383 -5.48 12.84 -23.72
CA GLU A 383 -5.98 14.01 -22.98
C GLU A 383 -4.99 15.18 -23.04
N ASN A 384 -3.68 14.87 -23.02
CA ASN A 384 -2.60 15.86 -22.97
C ASN A 384 -1.98 16.16 -24.35
N VAL A 385 -2.61 15.70 -25.43
CA VAL A 385 -2.09 15.96 -26.79
C VAL A 385 -2.21 17.43 -27.14
N ILE A 386 -1.11 18.00 -27.61
CA ILE A 386 -1.07 19.35 -28.15
C ILE A 386 -1.51 19.33 -29.61
N VAL A 387 -2.46 20.16 -29.95
CA VAL A 387 -2.89 20.43 -31.34
C VAL A 387 -2.38 21.79 -31.80
N ILE A 388 -1.97 21.84 -33.05
CA ILE A 388 -1.49 23.04 -33.72
C ILE A 388 -2.59 23.47 -34.68
N GLU A 389 -3.20 24.58 -34.36
CA GLU A 389 -4.39 25.09 -35.08
C GLU A 389 -4.07 26.38 -35.81
N GLN A 390 -4.59 26.52 -37.03
CA GLN A 390 -4.57 27.78 -37.83
C GLN A 390 -5.88 27.91 -38.60
N PHE A 391 -6.44 29.09 -38.68
CA PHE A 391 -7.76 29.36 -39.30
C PHE A 391 -8.90 28.50 -38.78
N GLY A 392 -8.87 28.15 -37.47
CA GLY A 392 -9.87 27.27 -36.86
C GLY A 392 -9.81 25.82 -37.33
N LYS A 393 -8.69 25.40 -37.94
CA LYS A 393 -8.47 24.05 -38.44
C LYS A 393 -7.17 23.48 -37.86
N ILE A 394 -7.17 22.21 -37.51
CA ILE A 394 -5.98 21.54 -36.97
C ILE A 394 -5.02 21.23 -38.13
N CYS A 395 -3.83 21.79 -38.05
CA CYS A 395 -2.73 21.55 -38.98
C CYS A 395 -1.90 20.34 -38.61
N SER A 396 -1.72 20.10 -37.29
CA SER A 396 -0.97 18.96 -36.78
C SER A 396 -1.40 18.58 -35.36
N VAL A 397 -1.17 17.34 -35.05
CA VAL A 397 -1.23 16.77 -33.68
C VAL A 397 0.19 16.37 -33.31
N LEU A 398 0.77 17.05 -32.33
CA LEU A 398 2.19 16.96 -31.99
C LEU A 398 2.64 15.52 -31.75
N GLY A 399 3.68 15.10 -32.48
CA GLY A 399 4.26 13.75 -32.36
C GLY A 399 3.36 12.60 -32.84
N ILE A 400 2.19 12.89 -33.43
CA ILE A 400 1.22 11.85 -33.82
C ILE A 400 0.92 11.89 -35.32
N GLU A 401 0.41 12.98 -35.84
CA GLU A 401 -0.08 13.02 -37.23
C GLU A 401 -0.18 14.47 -37.78
N PHE A 402 0.02 14.59 -39.10
CA PHE A 402 -0.12 15.83 -39.87
C PHE A 402 -1.43 15.85 -40.66
N SER A 403 -2.05 17.02 -40.75
CA SER A 403 -3.19 17.26 -41.64
C SER A 403 -2.72 17.42 -43.10
N ASP A 404 -3.62 17.15 -44.06
CA ASP A 404 -3.38 17.50 -45.45
C ASP A 404 -3.17 19.00 -45.64
N LEU A 405 -3.68 19.84 -44.70
CA LEU A 405 -3.50 21.29 -44.70
C LEU A 405 -2.04 21.72 -44.52
N SER A 406 -1.20 20.86 -43.92
CA SER A 406 0.24 21.10 -43.74
C SER A 406 1.12 20.44 -44.79
N LYS A 407 0.53 19.86 -45.86
CA LYS A 407 1.26 19.34 -47.00
C LYS A 407 1.68 20.51 -47.89
N LYS A 408 2.88 20.40 -48.51
CA LYS A 408 3.57 21.40 -49.30
C LYS A 408 2.61 22.32 -50.09
N THR A 409 2.47 23.54 -49.61
CA THR A 409 1.96 24.69 -50.35
C THR A 409 3.08 25.76 -50.38
N LYS A 410 2.89 26.93 -50.98
CA LYS A 410 3.86 28.04 -50.91
C LYS A 410 3.92 28.71 -49.54
N ASN A 411 3.70 27.97 -48.49
CA ASN A 411 3.53 28.47 -47.11
C ASN A 411 4.83 28.37 -46.33
N ASP A 412 4.91 29.11 -45.23
CA ASP A 412 6.02 29.07 -44.29
C ASP A 412 6.09 27.75 -43.50
N ILE A 413 7.24 27.51 -42.90
CA ILE A 413 7.49 26.33 -42.14
C ILE A 413 7.46 26.70 -40.66
N MET A 414 6.69 25.98 -39.86
CA MET A 414 6.79 25.97 -38.40
C MET A 414 7.68 24.82 -37.93
N SER A 415 8.51 25.09 -36.95
CA SER A 415 9.40 24.09 -36.35
C SER A 415 9.07 23.86 -34.90
N THR A 416 9.10 22.60 -34.45
CA THR A 416 8.95 22.19 -33.04
C THR A 416 10.17 21.46 -32.57
N VAL A 417 10.63 21.76 -31.37
CA VAL A 417 11.73 21.04 -30.71
C VAL A 417 11.17 20.35 -29.47
N LEU A 418 11.46 19.07 -29.35
CA LEU A 418 11.18 18.26 -28.15
C LEU A 418 12.35 18.37 -27.18
N TYR A 419 12.09 18.71 -25.90
CA TYR A 419 13.07 18.71 -24.82
C TYR A 419 13.00 17.40 -24.03
#